data_f9727b79a28dd11de674b3fef48992db
#
_entry.id   f9727b79a28dd11de674b3fef48992db
#
_cell.length_a   1.000
_cell.length_b   1.000
_cell.length_c   1.000
_cell.angle_alpha   90.00
_cell.angle_beta   90.00
_cell.angle_gamma   90.00
#
_symmetry.space_group_name_H-M   'P 1'
#
loop_
_entity.id
_entity.type
_entity.pdbx_description
1 polymer ?
#
loop_
_entity_poly.entity_id
_entity_poly.type
_entity_poly.pdbx_seq_one_letter_code
_entity_poly.pdbx_strand_id
1 'polypeptide(L)'
;MNDEAAVVARGLTVVRGGRTVLRDVCFEVSAAQVTGLLGPSGSGKTTLMRSVVGVQLGVSGEVGVLGRPAGSPDLRDAIGYVTQAPSVYSDLTVAENLHFFARVLGVTDAEVERCVDAVDIGDHRHDLVSRLSGGEQSRVSLAVALLGQPQLLVLDEPTVGLDPVLRRDLWAIFHRLAGEGVTVLVSSHVMDEAARCDRLLLLRDGVLIADDTPAALLARTGSADVEGVFLALVEGQQR
;
A
#
# COMPACT_ATOMS: atom_id res chain seq x y z
N MET A 1 -2.22 20.29 13.29
CA MET A 1 -1.71 19.15 12.52
C MET A 1 -1.87 19.53 11.06
N ASN A 2 -0.78 19.56 10.29
CA ASN A 2 -0.86 19.92 8.87
C ASN A 2 -1.60 18.79 8.14
N ASP A 3 -2.78 19.11 7.62
CA ASP A 3 -3.56 18.24 6.71
C ASP A 3 -2.92 18.28 5.30
N GLU A 4 -1.62 18.00 5.24
CA GLU A 4 -0.91 18.01 3.98
C GLU A 4 -1.07 16.64 3.33
N ALA A 5 -1.65 16.60 2.12
CA ALA A 5 -1.84 15.36 1.38
C ALA A 5 -0.49 14.79 0.95
N ALA A 6 -0.21 13.54 1.32
CA ALA A 6 0.99 12.82 0.88
C ALA A 6 0.89 12.37 -0.59
N VAL A 7 -0.34 12.10 -1.07
CA VAL A 7 -0.59 11.80 -2.49
C VAL A 7 -1.80 12.60 -2.95
N VAL A 8 -1.70 13.20 -4.14
CA VAL A 8 -2.82 13.87 -4.82
C VAL A 8 -2.86 13.39 -6.26
N ALA A 9 -4.00 12.85 -6.69
CA ALA A 9 -4.24 12.46 -8.08
C ALA A 9 -5.39 13.28 -8.66
N ARG A 10 -5.21 13.80 -9.87
CA ARG A 10 -6.22 14.58 -10.61
C ARG A 10 -6.33 14.07 -12.03
N GLY A 11 -7.51 13.54 -12.37
CA GLY A 11 -7.80 13.04 -13.71
C GLY A 11 -6.91 11.84 -14.11
N LEU A 12 -6.44 11.05 -13.13
CA LEU A 12 -5.56 9.92 -13.40
C LEU A 12 -6.24 8.93 -14.33
N THR A 13 -5.70 8.81 -15.54
CA THR A 13 -6.15 7.85 -16.54
C THR A 13 -4.98 7.00 -16.99
N VAL A 14 -5.18 5.68 -17.07
CA VAL A 14 -4.14 4.74 -17.50
C VAL A 14 -4.67 3.87 -18.62
N VAL A 15 -3.93 3.85 -19.74
CA VAL A 15 -4.21 2.96 -20.88
C VAL A 15 -3.10 1.91 -20.99
N ARG A 16 -3.50 0.63 -21.01
CA ARG A 16 -2.58 -0.50 -21.11
C ARG A 16 -3.06 -1.47 -22.18
N GLY A 17 -2.20 -1.74 -23.18
CA GLY A 17 -2.57 -2.64 -24.29
C GLY A 17 -3.85 -2.22 -25.03
N GLY A 18 -4.06 -0.90 -25.22
CA GLY A 18 -5.25 -0.37 -25.87
C GLY A 18 -6.55 -0.36 -25.03
N ARG A 19 -6.48 -0.82 -23.76
CA ARG A 19 -7.62 -0.82 -22.83
C ARG A 19 -7.41 0.23 -21.74
N THR A 20 -8.44 1.03 -21.45
CA THR A 20 -8.43 1.94 -20.30
C THR A 20 -8.62 1.13 -19.03
N VAL A 21 -7.59 1.14 -18.15
CA VAL A 21 -7.57 0.44 -16.86
C VAL A 21 -8.03 1.35 -15.73
N LEU A 22 -7.61 2.62 -15.74
CA LEU A 22 -8.10 3.67 -14.84
C LEU A 22 -8.67 4.80 -15.68
N ARG A 23 -9.78 5.40 -15.21
CA ARG A 23 -10.51 6.42 -15.94
C ARG A 23 -10.82 7.61 -15.04
N ASP A 24 -10.17 8.74 -15.30
CA ASP A 24 -10.44 10.03 -14.66
C ASP A 24 -10.51 9.95 -13.13
N VAL A 25 -9.54 9.23 -12.51
CA VAL A 25 -9.53 8.98 -11.06
C VAL A 25 -8.94 10.19 -10.35
N CYS A 26 -9.69 10.75 -9.39
CA CYS A 26 -9.25 11.84 -8.52
C CYS A 26 -9.34 11.38 -7.07
N PHE A 27 -8.25 11.53 -6.29
CA PHE A 27 -8.20 11.18 -4.86
C PHE A 27 -7.06 11.90 -4.14
N GLU A 28 -7.14 11.89 -2.82
CA GLU A 28 -6.07 12.35 -1.94
C GLU A 28 -5.78 11.30 -0.85
N VAL A 29 -4.50 11.19 -0.47
CA VAL A 29 -4.05 10.38 0.68
C VAL A 29 -3.44 11.33 1.69
N SER A 30 -4.05 11.43 2.86
CA SER A 30 -3.55 12.28 3.96
C SER A 30 -2.27 11.70 4.55
N ALA A 31 -1.37 12.57 5.00
CA ALA A 31 -0.13 12.16 5.65
C ALA A 31 -0.38 11.46 7.00
N ALA A 32 0.54 10.54 7.37
CA ALA A 32 0.55 9.87 8.67
C ALA A 32 -0.76 9.11 9.01
N GLN A 33 -1.41 8.53 8.00
CA GLN A 33 -2.63 7.73 8.12
C GLN A 33 -2.54 6.45 7.31
N VAL A 34 -3.39 5.49 7.63
CA VAL A 34 -3.54 4.26 6.86
C VAL A 34 -4.74 4.40 5.92
N THR A 35 -4.48 4.58 4.63
CA THR A 35 -5.51 4.63 3.58
C THR A 35 -5.63 3.28 2.89
N GLY A 36 -6.81 2.69 2.89
CA GLY A 36 -7.13 1.44 2.20
C GLY A 36 -7.62 1.69 0.77
N LEU A 37 -7.00 1.06 -0.21
CA LEU A 37 -7.48 0.98 -1.59
C LEU A 37 -8.17 -0.36 -1.81
N LEU A 38 -9.49 -0.39 -1.73
CA LEU A 38 -10.27 -1.63 -1.81
C LEU A 38 -11.03 -1.74 -3.12
N GLY A 39 -11.24 -2.98 -3.51
CA GLY A 39 -12.01 -3.32 -4.71
C GLY A 39 -11.74 -4.74 -5.18
N PRO A 40 -12.57 -5.29 -6.07
CA PRO A 40 -12.41 -6.64 -6.60
C PRO A 40 -11.11 -6.81 -7.36
N SER A 41 -10.71 -8.08 -7.57
CA SER A 41 -9.56 -8.38 -8.42
C SER A 41 -9.78 -7.84 -9.84
N GLY A 42 -8.75 -7.20 -10.41
CA GLY A 42 -8.83 -6.59 -11.73
C GLY A 42 -9.47 -5.18 -11.77
N SER A 43 -9.87 -4.59 -10.63
CA SER A 43 -10.45 -3.24 -10.60
C SER A 43 -9.45 -2.11 -10.94
N GLY A 44 -8.14 -2.38 -10.93
CA GLY A 44 -7.09 -1.40 -11.25
C GLY A 44 -6.22 -0.98 -10.06
N LYS A 45 -6.36 -1.60 -8.87
CA LYS A 45 -5.60 -1.25 -7.63
C LYS A 45 -4.09 -1.21 -7.86
N THR A 46 -3.50 -2.31 -8.33
CA THR A 46 -2.06 -2.38 -8.64
C THR A 46 -1.63 -1.31 -9.64
N THR A 47 -2.48 -1.02 -10.65
CA THR A 47 -2.20 0.02 -11.65
C THR A 47 -2.17 1.41 -11.01
N LEU A 48 -3.12 1.70 -10.11
CA LEU A 48 -3.16 2.95 -9.36
C LEU A 48 -1.91 3.09 -8.47
N MET A 49 -1.59 2.06 -7.68
CA MET A 49 -0.40 2.07 -6.83
C MET A 49 0.90 2.26 -7.61
N ARG A 50 1.05 1.57 -8.75
CA ARG A 50 2.21 1.76 -9.64
C ARG A 50 2.27 3.16 -10.24
N SER A 51 1.11 3.82 -10.43
CA SER A 51 1.06 5.24 -10.86
C SER A 51 1.53 6.16 -9.74
N VAL A 52 1.17 5.89 -8.49
CA VAL A 52 1.66 6.63 -7.31
C VAL A 52 3.18 6.47 -7.15
N VAL A 53 3.69 5.24 -7.27
CA VAL A 53 5.15 4.97 -7.20
C VAL A 53 5.91 5.57 -8.40
N GLY A 54 5.19 5.86 -9.51
CA GLY A 54 5.78 6.45 -10.71
C GLY A 54 6.41 5.43 -11.67
N VAL A 55 6.08 4.13 -11.54
CA VAL A 55 6.60 3.06 -12.41
C VAL A 55 5.58 2.59 -13.45
N GLN A 56 4.38 3.17 -13.47
CA GLN A 56 3.33 2.85 -14.44
C GLN A 56 3.55 3.60 -15.75
N LEU A 57 3.43 2.88 -16.88
CA LEU A 57 3.44 3.47 -18.22
C LEU A 57 2.01 3.75 -18.72
N GLY A 58 1.88 4.68 -19.67
CA GLY A 58 0.59 5.03 -20.29
C GLY A 58 -0.32 5.83 -19.36
N VAL A 59 0.29 6.63 -18.47
CA VAL A 59 -0.38 7.50 -17.51
C VAL A 59 -0.66 8.86 -18.15
N SER A 60 -1.86 9.39 -17.93
CA SER A 60 -2.25 10.78 -18.20
C SER A 60 -2.99 11.35 -16.98
N GLY A 61 -3.13 12.67 -16.90
CA GLY A 61 -3.52 13.38 -15.69
C GLY A 61 -2.33 13.71 -14.80
N GLU A 62 -2.57 14.12 -13.56
CA GLU A 62 -1.53 14.53 -12.62
C GLU A 62 -1.51 13.61 -11.40
N VAL A 63 -0.32 13.17 -11.00
CA VAL A 63 -0.09 12.46 -9.74
C VAL A 63 1.07 13.13 -9.01
N GLY A 64 0.74 13.79 -7.92
CA GLY A 64 1.70 14.39 -6.99
C GLY A 64 1.91 13.47 -5.78
N VAL A 65 3.16 13.29 -5.36
CA VAL A 65 3.55 12.49 -4.20
C VAL A 65 4.55 13.28 -3.38
N LEU A 66 4.26 13.50 -2.09
CA LEU A 66 5.09 14.28 -1.18
C LEU A 66 5.49 15.65 -1.79
N GLY A 67 4.52 16.30 -2.45
CA GLY A 67 4.70 17.61 -3.09
C GLY A 67 5.49 17.60 -4.42
N ARG A 68 5.80 16.42 -4.99
CA ARG A 68 6.56 16.26 -6.24
C ARG A 68 5.79 15.40 -7.25
N PRO A 69 6.02 15.52 -8.56
CA PRO A 69 5.44 14.61 -9.54
C PRO A 69 5.85 13.16 -9.28
N ALA A 70 4.91 12.21 -9.38
CA ALA A 70 5.20 10.78 -9.24
C ALA A 70 6.33 10.34 -10.18
N GLY A 71 7.25 9.49 -9.68
CA GLY A 71 8.42 9.04 -10.42
C GLY A 71 9.60 10.01 -10.43
N SER A 72 9.52 11.17 -9.76
CA SER A 72 10.65 12.06 -9.56
C SER A 72 11.81 11.32 -8.88
N PRO A 73 13.07 11.51 -9.31
CA PRO A 73 14.22 10.82 -8.73
C PRO A 73 14.33 10.97 -7.21
N ASP A 74 14.00 12.14 -6.68
CA ASP A 74 14.05 12.47 -5.25
C ASP A 74 13.02 11.72 -4.41
N LEU A 75 12.06 11.02 -5.02
CA LEU A 75 11.07 10.20 -4.32
C LEU A 75 11.54 8.77 -4.08
N ARG A 76 12.65 8.35 -4.69
CA ARG A 76 13.11 6.94 -4.64
C ARG A 76 13.37 6.45 -3.22
N ASP A 77 13.97 7.31 -2.39
CA ASP A 77 14.29 6.98 -1.00
C ASP A 77 13.14 7.33 -0.04
N ALA A 78 12.18 8.14 -0.51
CA ALA A 78 11.02 8.58 0.26
C ALA A 78 9.81 7.65 0.16
N ILE A 79 9.81 6.69 -0.78
CA ILE A 79 8.71 5.74 -1.02
C ILE A 79 9.20 4.31 -0.86
N GLY A 80 8.63 3.58 0.11
CA GLY A 80 8.74 2.12 0.19
C GLY A 80 7.61 1.45 -0.60
N TYR A 81 7.94 0.47 -1.44
CA TYR A 81 6.94 -0.25 -2.23
C TYR A 81 7.06 -1.75 -2.05
N VAL A 82 5.98 -2.36 -1.55
CA VAL A 82 5.82 -3.82 -1.47
C VAL A 82 4.85 -4.26 -2.55
N THR A 83 5.31 -5.11 -3.46
CA THR A 83 4.48 -5.69 -4.52
C THR A 83 3.76 -6.94 -4.04
N GLN A 84 2.69 -7.35 -4.73
CA GLN A 84 1.90 -8.55 -4.40
C GLN A 84 2.77 -9.83 -4.35
N ALA A 85 3.74 -9.97 -5.25
CA ALA A 85 4.76 -11.01 -5.13
C ALA A 85 5.91 -10.50 -4.24
N PRO A 86 6.49 -11.32 -3.35
CA PRO A 86 7.62 -10.90 -2.54
C PRO A 86 8.76 -10.33 -3.40
N SER A 87 9.20 -9.10 -3.07
CA SER A 87 10.28 -8.40 -3.80
C SER A 87 11.65 -8.66 -3.16
N VAL A 88 11.86 -9.89 -2.70
CA VAL A 88 13.08 -10.33 -2.00
C VAL A 88 13.63 -11.60 -2.66
N TYR A 89 14.92 -11.83 -2.52
CA TYR A 89 15.60 -13.00 -3.07
C TYR A 89 15.35 -14.23 -2.19
N SER A 90 14.70 -15.24 -2.74
CA SER A 90 14.31 -16.44 -2.01
C SER A 90 15.48 -17.36 -1.62
N ASP A 91 16.59 -17.25 -2.34
CA ASP A 91 17.84 -17.99 -2.15
C ASP A 91 18.84 -17.30 -1.21
N LEU A 92 18.50 -16.11 -0.72
CA LEU A 92 19.25 -15.40 0.31
C LEU A 92 18.54 -15.51 1.67
N THR A 93 19.32 -15.35 2.75
CA THR A 93 18.79 -15.22 4.10
C THR A 93 18.11 -13.85 4.27
N VAL A 94 17.33 -13.69 5.35
CA VAL A 94 16.74 -12.40 5.72
C VAL A 94 17.82 -11.32 5.84
N ALA A 95 18.90 -11.61 6.59
CA ALA A 95 19.99 -10.65 6.76
C ALA A 95 20.69 -10.30 5.44
N GLU A 96 20.96 -11.28 4.57
CA GLU A 96 21.58 -11.03 3.26
C GLU A 96 20.69 -10.16 2.36
N ASN A 97 19.36 -10.40 2.35
CA ASN A 97 18.42 -9.53 1.64
C ASN A 97 18.49 -8.09 2.13
N LEU A 98 18.37 -7.88 3.44
CA LEU A 98 18.39 -6.54 4.03
C LEU A 98 19.71 -5.82 3.76
N HIS A 99 20.85 -6.48 3.95
CA HIS A 99 22.17 -5.89 3.65
C HIS A 99 22.37 -5.60 2.16
N PHE A 100 21.82 -6.45 1.27
CA PHE A 100 21.84 -6.18 -0.18
C PHE A 100 21.13 -4.88 -0.51
N PHE A 101 19.88 -4.73 -0.06
CA PHE A 101 19.10 -3.52 -0.34
C PHE A 101 19.64 -2.30 0.41
N ALA A 102 20.16 -2.46 1.63
CA ALA A 102 20.83 -1.39 2.38
C ALA A 102 22.01 -0.81 1.60
N ARG A 103 22.83 -1.67 0.97
CA ARG A 103 23.95 -1.22 0.11
C ARG A 103 23.44 -0.48 -1.14
N VAL A 104 22.36 -0.94 -1.75
CA VAL A 104 21.76 -0.28 -2.92
C VAL A 104 21.27 1.12 -2.56
N LEU A 105 20.67 1.28 -1.37
CA LEU A 105 20.15 2.56 -0.86
C LEU A 105 21.22 3.42 -0.17
N GLY A 106 22.42 2.88 0.09
CA GLY A 106 23.49 3.59 0.79
C GLY A 106 23.22 3.83 2.28
N VAL A 107 22.36 2.99 2.90
CA VAL A 107 22.01 3.08 4.33
C VAL A 107 22.90 2.20 5.19
N THR A 108 22.94 2.48 6.50
CA THR A 108 23.85 1.83 7.46
C THR A 108 23.31 0.51 8.02
N ASP A 109 24.18 -0.31 8.62
CA ASP A 109 23.77 -1.53 9.32
C ASP A 109 22.83 -1.24 10.52
N ALA A 110 22.96 -0.08 11.16
CA ALA A 110 22.03 0.35 12.21
C ALA A 110 20.59 0.50 11.69
N GLU A 111 20.44 0.91 10.42
CA GLU A 111 19.14 1.00 9.76
C GLU A 111 18.57 -0.39 9.45
N VAL A 112 19.43 -1.34 9.09
CA VAL A 112 19.02 -2.75 8.92
C VAL A 112 18.45 -3.32 10.23
N GLU A 113 19.16 -3.11 11.36
CA GLU A 113 18.69 -3.57 12.68
C GLU A 113 17.33 -2.91 13.03
N ARG A 114 17.20 -1.61 12.82
CA ARG A 114 15.94 -0.90 13.03
C ARG A 114 14.79 -1.52 12.23
N CYS A 115 15.03 -1.87 10.96
CA CYS A 115 13.99 -2.48 10.11
C CYS A 115 13.64 -3.90 10.56
N VAL A 116 14.61 -4.70 10.99
CA VAL A 116 14.39 -6.05 11.56
C VAL A 116 13.48 -5.97 12.78
N ASP A 117 13.79 -5.06 13.70
CA ASP A 117 12.99 -4.85 14.92
C ASP A 117 11.61 -4.30 14.59
N ALA A 118 11.52 -3.38 13.62
CA ALA A 118 10.25 -2.75 13.23
C ALA A 118 9.22 -3.76 12.70
N VAL A 119 9.62 -4.87 12.12
CA VAL A 119 8.71 -5.90 11.60
C VAL A 119 8.72 -7.20 12.40
N ASP A 120 9.50 -7.25 13.49
CA ASP A 120 9.60 -8.43 14.38
C ASP A 120 9.99 -9.71 13.61
N ILE A 121 11.14 -9.67 12.90
CA ILE A 121 11.68 -10.79 12.11
C ILE A 121 13.07 -11.24 12.59
N GLY A 122 13.52 -10.76 13.75
CA GLY A 122 14.86 -10.98 14.27
C GLY A 122 15.25 -12.43 14.46
N ASP A 123 14.32 -13.27 14.92
CA ASP A 123 14.55 -14.71 15.16
C ASP A 123 14.85 -15.48 13.85
N HIS A 124 14.40 -14.96 12.70
CA HIS A 124 14.57 -15.57 11.39
C HIS A 124 15.71 -14.96 10.55
N ARG A 125 16.55 -14.11 11.15
CA ARG A 125 17.56 -13.34 10.39
C ARG A 125 18.53 -14.22 9.56
N HIS A 126 18.82 -15.44 10.03
CA HIS A 126 19.71 -16.37 9.36
C HIS A 126 19.00 -17.44 8.52
N ASP A 127 17.67 -17.41 8.48
CA ASP A 127 16.88 -18.34 7.70
C ASP A 127 16.82 -17.88 6.23
N LEU A 128 16.84 -18.86 5.31
CA LEU A 128 16.59 -18.59 3.90
C LEU A 128 15.14 -18.13 3.72
N VAL A 129 14.93 -17.08 2.91
CA VAL A 129 13.58 -16.55 2.65
C VAL A 129 12.66 -17.62 2.06
N SER A 130 13.19 -18.55 1.24
CA SER A 130 12.44 -19.68 0.69
C SER A 130 11.88 -20.66 1.73
N ARG A 131 12.38 -20.63 2.97
CA ARG A 131 11.93 -21.53 4.07
C ARG A 131 10.94 -20.85 5.01
N LEU A 132 10.72 -19.56 4.85
CA LEU A 132 9.81 -18.78 5.67
C LEU A 132 8.35 -19.03 5.26
N SER A 133 7.43 -18.90 6.23
CA SER A 133 6.01 -18.81 5.96
C SER A 133 5.66 -17.57 5.13
N GLY A 134 4.49 -17.54 4.50
CA GLY A 134 4.03 -16.39 3.72
C GLY A 134 4.00 -15.09 4.55
N GLY A 135 3.63 -15.17 5.83
CA GLY A 135 3.62 -14.02 6.74
C GLY A 135 5.02 -13.49 7.04
N GLU A 136 5.99 -14.37 7.31
CA GLU A 136 7.38 -13.99 7.51
C GLU A 136 7.99 -13.40 6.24
N GLN A 137 7.72 -13.95 5.06
CA GLN A 137 8.15 -13.37 3.77
C GLN A 137 7.57 -11.96 3.55
N SER A 138 6.30 -11.75 3.94
CA SER A 138 5.67 -10.42 3.88
C SER A 138 6.37 -9.44 4.83
N ARG A 139 6.75 -9.87 6.05
CA ARG A 139 7.54 -9.05 6.99
C ARG A 139 8.93 -8.72 6.44
N VAL A 140 9.62 -9.66 5.80
CA VAL A 140 10.92 -9.39 5.14
C VAL A 140 10.75 -8.36 4.03
N SER A 141 9.73 -8.49 3.18
CA SER A 141 9.43 -7.53 2.12
C SER A 141 9.13 -6.14 2.68
N LEU A 142 8.40 -6.07 3.80
CA LEU A 142 8.13 -4.82 4.51
C LEU A 142 9.40 -4.23 5.12
N ALA A 143 10.27 -5.05 5.74
CA ALA A 143 11.55 -4.60 6.29
C ALA A 143 12.43 -3.96 5.21
N VAL A 144 12.51 -4.58 4.02
CA VAL A 144 13.21 -4.00 2.87
C VAL A 144 12.60 -2.66 2.44
N ALA A 145 11.27 -2.57 2.39
CA ALA A 145 10.58 -1.33 2.02
C ALA A 145 10.74 -0.20 3.06
N LEU A 146 11.08 -0.54 4.31
CA LEU A 146 11.33 0.41 5.40
C LEU A 146 12.78 0.93 5.42
N LEU A 147 13.71 0.33 4.68
CA LEU A 147 15.08 0.83 4.55
C LEU A 147 15.06 2.25 3.95
N GLY A 148 15.87 3.15 4.51
CA GLY A 148 15.90 4.55 4.07
C GLY A 148 14.83 5.44 4.69
N GLN A 149 14.03 4.93 5.63
CA GLN A 149 13.02 5.70 6.39
C GLN A 149 12.01 6.39 5.46
N PRO A 150 11.26 5.64 4.66
CA PRO A 150 10.31 6.23 3.71
C PRO A 150 9.21 7.02 4.44
N GLN A 151 8.77 8.11 3.81
CA GLN A 151 7.64 8.91 4.27
C GLN A 151 6.29 8.33 3.80
N LEU A 152 6.32 7.53 2.73
CA LEU A 152 5.16 6.85 2.16
C LEU A 152 5.48 5.37 1.94
N LEU A 153 4.62 4.50 2.48
CA LEU A 153 4.59 3.06 2.16
C LEU A 153 3.41 2.76 1.25
N VAL A 154 3.69 2.11 0.13
CA VAL A 154 2.69 1.61 -0.82
C VAL A 154 2.73 0.08 -0.77
N LEU A 155 1.64 -0.56 -0.31
CA LEU A 155 1.59 -1.98 0.00
C LEU A 155 0.51 -2.67 -0.86
N ASP A 156 0.92 -3.43 -1.87
CA ASP A 156 -0.01 -4.07 -2.81
C ASP A 156 -0.40 -5.48 -2.34
N GLU A 157 -1.58 -5.62 -1.76
CA GLU A 157 -2.16 -6.84 -1.21
C GLU A 157 -1.25 -7.59 -0.20
N PRO A 158 -0.65 -6.90 0.80
CA PRO A 158 0.40 -7.46 1.68
C PRO A 158 -0.12 -8.55 2.62
N THR A 159 -1.42 -8.68 2.79
CA THR A 159 -2.08 -9.59 3.75
C THR A 159 -2.68 -10.83 3.08
N VAL A 160 -2.53 -10.96 1.76
CA VAL A 160 -3.09 -12.08 1.00
C VAL A 160 -2.44 -13.39 1.40
N GLY A 161 -3.29 -14.40 1.67
CA GLY A 161 -2.82 -15.74 2.06
C GLY A 161 -2.36 -15.86 3.51
N LEU A 162 -2.44 -14.79 4.31
CA LEU A 162 -2.13 -14.85 5.74
C LEU A 162 -3.30 -15.38 6.56
N ASP A 163 -2.97 -16.16 7.60
CA ASP A 163 -3.94 -16.49 8.62
C ASP A 163 -4.39 -15.26 9.44
N PRO A 164 -5.50 -15.34 10.19
CA PRO A 164 -6.04 -14.18 10.91
C PRO A 164 -5.09 -13.57 11.95
N VAL A 165 -4.20 -14.36 12.56
CA VAL A 165 -3.27 -13.87 13.59
C VAL A 165 -2.16 -13.05 12.93
N LEU A 166 -1.49 -13.63 11.93
CA LEU A 166 -0.44 -12.94 11.16
C LEU A 166 -0.97 -11.66 10.50
N ARG A 167 -2.20 -11.70 9.98
CA ARG A 167 -2.87 -10.53 9.40
C ARG A 167 -3.06 -9.43 10.44
N ARG A 168 -3.60 -9.77 11.63
CA ARG A 168 -3.77 -8.81 12.73
C ARG A 168 -2.44 -8.15 13.10
N ASP A 169 -1.38 -8.96 13.22
CA ASP A 169 -0.07 -8.48 13.65
C ASP A 169 0.57 -7.55 12.61
N LEU A 170 0.38 -7.86 11.32
CA LEU A 170 0.85 -6.99 10.23
C LEU A 170 0.10 -5.64 10.22
N TRP A 171 -1.22 -5.65 10.47
CA TRP A 171 -2.00 -4.41 10.62
C TRP A 171 -1.56 -3.58 11.83
N ALA A 172 -1.18 -4.21 12.94
CA ALA A 172 -0.62 -3.50 14.09
C ALA A 172 0.70 -2.78 13.74
N ILE A 173 1.54 -3.38 12.89
CA ILE A 173 2.74 -2.74 12.36
C ILE A 173 2.37 -1.51 11.51
N PHE A 174 1.37 -1.59 10.61
CA PHE A 174 0.96 -0.46 9.77
C PHE A 174 0.47 0.72 10.62
N HIS A 175 -0.37 0.47 11.62
CA HIS A 175 -0.84 1.53 12.54
C HIS A 175 0.28 2.15 13.37
N ARG A 176 1.23 1.35 13.84
CA ARG A 176 2.39 1.88 14.56
C ARG A 176 3.22 2.80 13.66
N LEU A 177 3.53 2.37 12.43
CA LEU A 177 4.27 3.18 11.47
C LEU A 177 3.52 4.49 11.14
N ALA A 178 2.20 4.44 10.99
CA ALA A 178 1.39 5.64 10.80
C ALA A 178 1.45 6.58 12.02
N GLY A 179 1.41 6.03 13.24
CA GLY A 179 1.61 6.77 14.48
C GLY A 179 3.00 7.40 14.63
N GLU A 180 3.99 6.86 13.96
CA GLU A 180 5.37 7.38 13.87
C GLU A 180 5.55 8.39 12.72
N GLY A 181 4.48 8.70 11.97
CA GLY A 181 4.47 9.72 10.91
C GLY A 181 4.60 9.17 9.49
N VAL A 182 4.69 7.85 9.29
CA VAL A 182 4.74 7.25 7.96
C VAL A 182 3.32 7.19 7.37
N THR A 183 3.15 7.64 6.13
CA THR A 183 1.88 7.45 5.39
C THR A 183 1.81 6.05 4.83
N VAL A 184 0.67 5.37 4.98
CA VAL A 184 0.48 4.00 4.47
C VAL A 184 -0.68 3.97 3.48
N LEU A 185 -0.41 3.57 2.24
CA LEU A 185 -1.41 3.24 1.22
C LEU A 185 -1.40 1.73 1.00
N VAL A 186 -2.43 1.04 1.45
CA VAL A 186 -2.52 -0.43 1.38
C VAL A 186 -3.68 -0.87 0.49
N SER A 187 -3.43 -1.77 -0.48
CA SER A 187 -4.52 -2.38 -1.24
C SER A 187 -4.99 -3.69 -0.62
N SER A 188 -6.29 -3.94 -0.74
CA SER A 188 -6.89 -5.23 -0.39
C SER A 188 -8.11 -5.52 -1.26
N HIS A 189 -8.42 -6.79 -1.43
CA HIS A 189 -9.70 -7.26 -1.95
C HIS A 189 -10.60 -7.85 -0.84
N VAL A 190 -10.11 -7.86 0.41
CA VAL A 190 -10.82 -8.36 1.59
C VAL A 190 -11.54 -7.19 2.27
N MET A 191 -12.88 -7.15 2.17
CA MET A 191 -13.66 -6.02 2.68
C MET A 191 -13.63 -5.89 4.21
N ASP A 192 -13.38 -6.98 4.94
CA ASP A 192 -13.23 -6.95 6.41
C ASP A 192 -12.02 -6.13 6.87
N GLU A 193 -11.02 -5.94 6.00
CA GLU A 193 -9.85 -5.11 6.30
C GLU A 193 -10.15 -3.60 6.26
N ALA A 194 -11.24 -3.22 5.63
CA ALA A 194 -11.67 -1.83 5.52
C ALA A 194 -11.86 -1.13 6.87
N ALA A 195 -12.40 -1.86 7.86
CA ALA A 195 -12.60 -1.33 9.21
C ALA A 195 -11.29 -0.98 9.95
N ARG A 196 -10.15 -1.45 9.42
CA ARG A 196 -8.82 -1.16 9.96
C ARG A 196 -8.18 0.09 9.36
N CYS A 197 -8.77 0.66 8.31
CA CYS A 197 -8.24 1.86 7.64
C CYS A 197 -8.84 3.13 8.23
N ASP A 198 -8.05 4.22 8.25
CA ASP A 198 -8.54 5.55 8.64
C ASP A 198 -9.39 6.16 7.52
N ARG A 199 -9.04 5.88 6.25
CA ARG A 199 -9.74 6.31 5.04
C ARG A 199 -9.80 5.19 4.01
N LEU A 200 -10.84 5.19 3.19
CA LEU A 200 -11.07 4.21 2.14
C LEU A 200 -11.22 4.86 0.77
N LEU A 201 -10.50 4.29 -0.18
CA LEU A 201 -10.68 4.50 -1.62
C LEU A 201 -11.30 3.23 -2.19
N LEU A 202 -12.57 3.27 -2.59
CA LEU A 202 -13.25 2.12 -3.19
C LEU A 202 -13.17 2.20 -4.71
N LEU A 203 -12.47 1.23 -5.31
CA LEU A 203 -12.20 1.19 -6.75
C LEU A 203 -12.98 0.06 -7.42
N ARG A 204 -13.71 0.38 -8.51
CA ARG A 204 -14.40 -0.59 -9.34
C ARG A 204 -14.27 -0.24 -10.83
N ASP A 205 -13.91 -1.22 -11.64
CA ASP A 205 -13.84 -1.09 -13.11
C ASP A 205 -13.02 0.13 -13.57
N GLY A 206 -11.95 0.45 -12.82
CA GLY A 206 -11.06 1.57 -13.10
C GLY A 206 -11.61 2.94 -12.70
N VAL A 207 -12.69 3.00 -11.93
CA VAL A 207 -13.30 4.24 -11.44
C VAL A 207 -13.35 4.20 -9.91
N LEU A 208 -13.08 5.35 -9.29
CA LEU A 208 -13.26 5.52 -7.84
C LEU A 208 -14.74 5.74 -7.54
N ILE A 209 -15.36 4.84 -6.79
CA ILE A 209 -16.78 4.90 -6.43
C ILE A 209 -17.02 5.50 -5.05
N ALA A 210 -15.99 5.55 -4.20
CA ALA A 210 -16.03 6.26 -2.91
C ALA A 210 -14.62 6.64 -2.46
N ASP A 211 -14.55 7.75 -1.72
CA ASP A 211 -13.37 8.27 -1.03
C ASP A 211 -13.85 8.93 0.27
N ASP A 212 -13.76 8.21 1.39
CA ASP A 212 -14.23 8.69 2.70
C ASP A 212 -13.74 7.79 3.84
N THR A 213 -14.02 8.17 5.09
CA THR A 213 -13.80 7.29 6.25
C THR A 213 -14.77 6.12 6.26
N PRO A 214 -14.40 4.94 6.82
CA PRO A 214 -15.31 3.81 6.96
C PRO A 214 -16.65 4.20 7.64
N ALA A 215 -16.58 4.99 8.71
CA ALA A 215 -17.76 5.43 9.46
C ALA A 215 -18.70 6.30 8.61
N ALA A 216 -18.16 7.24 7.82
CA ALA A 216 -18.96 8.10 6.95
C ALA A 216 -19.63 7.30 5.82
N LEU A 217 -18.92 6.30 5.26
CA LEU A 217 -19.46 5.41 4.23
C LEU A 217 -20.64 4.56 4.76
N LEU A 218 -20.47 3.96 5.95
CA LEU A 218 -21.54 3.20 6.61
C LEU A 218 -22.76 4.06 6.90
N ALA A 219 -22.55 5.26 7.46
CA ALA A 219 -23.64 6.19 7.75
C ALA A 219 -24.40 6.65 6.49
N ARG A 220 -23.68 6.94 5.40
CA ARG A 220 -24.24 7.40 4.12
C ARG A 220 -25.09 6.35 3.42
N THR A 221 -24.70 5.08 3.51
CA THR A 221 -25.38 3.98 2.83
C THR A 221 -26.39 3.24 3.71
N GLY A 222 -26.33 3.42 5.03
CA GLY A 222 -27.10 2.66 6.00
C GLY A 222 -26.71 1.17 6.08
N SER A 223 -25.52 0.83 5.60
CA SER A 223 -25.02 -0.54 5.57
C SER A 223 -24.42 -0.93 6.90
N ALA A 224 -24.43 -2.23 7.21
CA ALA A 224 -23.87 -2.78 8.45
C ALA A 224 -22.34 -2.93 8.40
N ASP A 225 -21.78 -3.11 7.20
CA ASP A 225 -20.37 -3.34 6.93
C ASP A 225 -19.94 -2.72 5.59
N VAL A 226 -18.64 -2.74 5.29
CA VAL A 226 -18.10 -2.13 4.07
C VAL A 226 -18.41 -2.96 2.82
N GLU A 227 -18.67 -4.24 2.95
CA GLU A 227 -19.17 -5.05 1.82
C GLU A 227 -20.54 -4.57 1.39
N GLY A 228 -21.45 -4.33 2.34
CA GLY A 228 -22.77 -3.72 2.09
C GLY A 228 -22.66 -2.32 1.51
N VAL A 229 -21.71 -1.49 1.97
CA VAL A 229 -21.39 -0.18 1.37
C VAL A 229 -21.06 -0.35 -0.11
N PHE A 230 -20.12 -1.24 -0.42
CA PHE A 230 -19.67 -1.48 -1.79
C PHE A 230 -20.85 -1.90 -2.70
N LEU A 231 -21.67 -2.84 -2.26
CA LEU A 231 -22.86 -3.30 -2.99
C LEU A 231 -23.87 -2.18 -3.22
N ALA A 232 -24.18 -1.39 -2.17
CA ALA A 232 -25.12 -0.28 -2.27
C ALA A 232 -24.66 0.80 -3.27
N LEU A 233 -23.36 1.14 -3.28
CA LEU A 233 -22.79 2.11 -4.22
C LEU A 233 -22.82 1.60 -5.66
N VAL A 234 -22.61 0.31 -5.86
CA VAL A 234 -22.65 -0.35 -7.16
C VAL A 234 -24.06 -0.37 -7.74
N GLU A 235 -25.07 -0.72 -6.94
CA GLU A 235 -26.48 -0.75 -7.35
C GLU A 235 -27.01 0.67 -7.63
N GLY A 236 -26.55 1.66 -6.85
CA GLY A 236 -26.92 3.06 -7.04
C GLY A 236 -26.40 3.67 -8.34
N GLN A 237 -25.27 3.17 -8.88
CA GLN A 237 -24.74 3.62 -10.18
C GLN A 237 -25.43 2.98 -11.40
N GLN A 238 -26.22 1.94 -11.19
CA GLN A 238 -26.95 1.24 -12.27
C GLN A 238 -28.37 1.80 -12.50
N ARG A 239 -28.82 2.74 -11.66
CA ARG A 239 -30.11 3.46 -11.79
C ARG A 239 -29.92 4.84 -12.39
#